data_6b0af4e3968167e1d26404e39b0464fa
#
_entry.id   6b0af4e3968167e1d26404e39b0464fa
#
_cell.length_a   1.000
_cell.length_b   1.000
_cell.length_c   1.000
_cell.angle_alpha   90.00
_cell.angle_beta   90.00
_cell.angle_gamma   90.00
#
_symmetry.space_group_name_H-M   'P 1'
#
loop_
_entity.id
_entity.type
_entity.pdbx_description
1 polymer ?
#
loop_
_entity_poly.entity_id
_entity_poly.type
_entity_poly.pdbx_seq_one_letter_code
_entity_poly.pdbx_strand_id
1 'polypeptide(L)'
;MYEHKEPNEQNLNSGAFSASSESEQPRTAEYVFSHGRMREKKPAPRKGVRFLYAILACLLCSVIAFGAGFGGAFLALQLDEEDPVYDPPADNDLHHPNPDEIIEEETDPDPSVYGSAGEEAFAISGVARLVQDSVVVIDATIEGSSLMGIPVTATSSGSGVIIAEEGYIVTCNHVVADATSIIVTLNSGTKYEAVVAGYDERSDLAVIRIEPKEKLTAAKHGTSAHLVVGEQVVAVGNPLGTLGGTVTDGIISSTAREIVMADGKEMTLLQTNAAINQGNSGGGLFNLDGHLIGIVNAKYAAEGVEGLAFAIPSDYALEIEKDLIQYGYVRGIPDAGLETIDITIENYHKYYPYFQVTELGVYVVNSTFCKDLINKDRILEINGVTIISSSQIEEIVSECRVGDTITVLASRDGDTFSVSFLLQEYVPD
;
A
#
# COMPACT_ATOMS: atom_id res chain seq x y z
N MET A 1 -35.08 50.15 45.59
CA MET A 1 -34.38 50.64 46.77
C MET A 1 -32.93 50.77 46.41
N TYR A 2 -32.57 51.97 46.11
CA TYR A 2 -31.38 52.74 46.49
C TYR A 2 -30.05 52.14 46.10
N GLU A 3 -29.20 52.74 45.38
CA GLU A 3 -28.71 54.08 44.94
C GLU A 3 -27.20 53.93 44.78
N HIS A 4 -26.69 54.28 43.61
CA HIS A 4 -25.77 55.38 43.27
C HIS A 4 -24.50 55.55 44.11
N LYS A 5 -23.33 55.50 43.40
CA LYS A 5 -22.53 56.72 43.15
C LYS A 5 -21.22 56.45 42.44
N GLU A 6 -21.06 57.00 41.26
CA GLU A 6 -19.87 57.74 40.80
C GLU A 6 -19.91 59.15 41.45
N PRO A 7 -18.90 60.02 41.30
CA PRO A 7 -17.77 60.16 40.37
C PRO A 7 -16.46 60.73 40.98
N ASN A 8 -15.37 60.90 40.30
CA ASN A 8 -14.86 62.26 40.02
C ASN A 8 -13.59 62.32 39.15
N GLU A 9 -13.65 63.25 38.24
CA GLU A 9 -12.60 63.76 37.38
C GLU A 9 -11.61 64.69 38.10
N GLN A 10 -10.60 65.06 37.34
CA GLN A 10 -9.71 66.28 37.34
C GLN A 10 -8.25 65.91 37.59
N ASN A 11 -7.24 66.41 36.88
CA ASN A 11 -7.14 67.61 36.06
C ASN A 11 -5.84 67.55 35.22
N LEU A 12 -5.88 67.92 34.00
CA LEU A 12 -5.09 68.87 33.25
C LEU A 12 -3.74 69.34 33.87
N ASN A 13 -2.61 69.19 33.13
CA ASN A 13 -1.96 70.40 32.66
C ASN A 13 -0.95 70.15 31.51
N SER A 14 -1.04 71.00 30.57
CA SER A 14 -0.30 71.39 29.42
C SER A 14 1.19 71.74 29.65
N GLY A 15 2.03 71.55 28.68
CA GLY A 15 3.38 72.09 28.58
C GLY A 15 3.99 71.82 27.23
N ALA A 16 3.97 72.86 26.41
CA ALA A 16 4.48 72.87 25.04
C ALA A 16 5.98 73.28 24.99
N PHE A 17 6.57 73.04 23.78
CA PHE A 17 7.76 73.65 23.19
C PHE A 17 9.16 73.20 23.70
N SER A 18 10.04 72.65 22.86
CA SER A 18 10.80 73.38 21.84
C SER A 18 11.69 72.44 21.06
N ALA A 19 11.80 72.78 19.78
CA ALA A 19 12.76 72.19 18.85
C ALA A 19 14.16 72.70 19.15
N SER A 20 15.19 71.82 19.10
CA SER A 20 16.55 72.21 18.84
C SER A 20 17.23 71.15 17.96
N SER A 21 17.57 71.64 16.78
CA SER A 21 18.45 71.00 15.82
C SER A 21 19.90 70.92 16.40
N GLU A 22 20.46 69.73 16.40
CA GLU A 22 21.91 69.56 16.52
C GLU A 22 22.42 68.61 15.46
N SER A 23 23.34 69.17 14.69
CA SER A 23 24.10 68.58 13.59
C SER A 23 25.07 67.50 14.09
N GLU A 24 24.96 66.31 13.57
CA GLU A 24 26.02 65.30 13.73
C GLU A 24 27.21 65.62 12.81
N GLN A 25 28.32 65.90 13.41
CA GLN A 25 29.65 65.95 12.77
C GLN A 25 30.15 64.54 12.51
N PRO A 26 30.92 64.30 11.42
CA PRO A 26 31.48 63.00 11.12
C PRO A 26 32.66 62.67 12.01
N ARG A 27 32.68 61.53 12.62
CA ARG A 27 33.82 61.02 13.40
C ARG A 27 34.99 60.72 12.48
N THR A 28 36.08 61.37 12.72
CA THR A 28 37.39 61.15 12.14
C THR A 28 37.92 59.77 12.49
N ALA A 29 38.34 59.02 11.47
CA ALA A 29 39.03 57.75 11.64
C ALA A 29 40.52 58.06 11.96
N GLU A 30 41.00 57.53 13.10
CA GLU A 30 42.43 57.48 13.46
C GLU A 30 43.17 56.56 12.50
N TYR A 31 44.16 57.12 11.78
CA TYR A 31 45.08 56.34 10.95
C TYR A 31 46.31 55.98 11.79
N VAL A 32 46.51 54.69 12.03
CA VAL A 32 47.76 54.14 12.53
C VAL A 32 48.66 53.81 11.34
N PHE A 33 49.76 54.56 11.19
CA PHE A 33 50.77 54.29 10.15
C PHE A 33 51.66 53.13 10.59
N SER A 34 51.65 51.99 9.86
CA SER A 34 52.72 51.04 9.82
C SER A 34 53.24 50.85 8.40
N HIS A 35 54.56 50.90 8.25
CA HIS A 35 55.26 50.82 6.97
C HIS A 35 55.06 49.42 6.30
N GLY A 36 54.52 49.43 5.08
CA GLY A 36 54.49 48.25 4.23
C GLY A 36 53.54 48.38 3.04
N ARG A 37 54.11 48.61 1.87
CA ARG A 37 53.60 48.46 0.48
C ARG A 37 52.09 48.42 0.27
N MET A 38 51.56 49.43 -0.43
CA MET A 38 50.20 49.43 -1.00
C MET A 38 49.99 48.20 -1.92
N ARG A 39 49.13 47.30 -1.52
CA ARG A 39 48.53 46.29 -2.40
C ARG A 39 47.10 46.74 -2.71
N GLU A 40 46.83 47.08 -3.97
CA GLU A 40 45.49 47.36 -4.42
C GLU A 40 44.58 46.18 -4.12
N LYS A 41 43.54 46.35 -3.28
CA LYS A 41 42.50 45.38 -3.06
C LYS A 41 41.59 45.36 -4.28
N LYS A 42 41.67 44.29 -5.08
CA LYS A 42 40.63 44.00 -6.09
C LYS A 42 39.24 43.90 -5.41
N PRO A 43 38.22 44.47 -5.97
CA PRO A 43 36.86 44.41 -5.40
C PRO A 43 36.41 42.94 -5.25
N ALA A 44 35.90 42.56 -4.08
CA ALA A 44 35.36 41.25 -3.84
C ALA A 44 34.13 41.00 -4.77
N PRO A 45 34.03 39.86 -5.47
CA PRO A 45 32.91 39.58 -6.33
C PRO A 45 31.60 39.53 -5.52
N ARG A 46 30.57 40.16 -6.03
CA ARG A 46 29.23 40.20 -5.40
C ARG A 46 28.72 38.79 -5.14
N LYS A 47 28.20 38.52 -3.96
CA LYS A 47 27.74 37.19 -3.49
C LYS A 47 26.80 36.49 -4.48
N GLY A 48 25.99 37.20 -5.26
CA GLY A 48 25.10 36.65 -6.29
C GLY A 48 25.82 36.00 -7.48
N VAL A 49 27.00 36.52 -7.87
CA VAL A 49 27.77 35.96 -9.00
C VAL A 49 28.40 34.60 -8.64
N ARG A 50 28.85 34.45 -7.39
CA ARG A 50 29.39 33.14 -6.91
C ARG A 50 28.30 32.06 -6.84
N PHE A 51 27.09 32.43 -6.45
CA PHE A 51 25.96 31.53 -6.42
C PHE A 51 25.53 31.08 -7.84
N LEU A 52 25.54 32.02 -8.79
CA LEU A 52 25.26 31.68 -10.19
C LEU A 52 26.29 30.74 -10.81
N TYR A 53 27.60 30.95 -10.52
CA TYR A 53 28.65 30.02 -10.96
C TYR A 53 28.56 28.64 -10.29
N ALA A 54 28.11 28.54 -9.03
CA ALA A 54 27.88 27.27 -8.36
C ALA A 54 26.74 26.50 -9.02
N ILE A 55 25.62 27.17 -9.34
CA ILE A 55 24.50 26.52 -10.07
C ILE A 55 24.94 26.06 -11.46
N LEU A 56 25.70 26.89 -12.19
CA LEU A 56 26.17 26.54 -13.53
C LEU A 56 27.14 25.34 -13.49
N ALA A 57 28.00 25.28 -12.46
CA ALA A 57 28.91 24.14 -12.26
C ALA A 57 28.15 22.85 -11.90
N CYS A 58 27.12 22.91 -11.06
CA CYS A 58 26.27 21.76 -10.75
C CYS A 58 25.52 21.26 -12.00
N LEU A 59 24.96 22.14 -12.84
CA LEU A 59 24.32 21.78 -14.10
C LEU A 59 25.31 21.12 -15.07
N LEU A 60 26.52 21.65 -15.18
CA LEU A 60 27.55 21.09 -16.04
C LEU A 60 27.98 19.69 -15.58
N CYS A 61 28.16 19.50 -14.26
CA CYS A 61 28.46 18.19 -13.68
C CYS A 61 27.34 17.18 -13.92
N SER A 62 26.07 17.62 -13.81
CA SER A 62 24.91 16.76 -14.09
C SER A 62 24.85 16.32 -15.55
N VAL A 63 25.15 17.21 -16.51
CA VAL A 63 25.20 16.87 -17.94
C VAL A 63 26.33 15.89 -18.25
N ILE A 64 27.51 16.09 -17.63
CA ILE A 64 28.65 15.18 -17.82
C ILE A 64 28.36 13.80 -17.20
N ALA A 65 27.74 13.74 -16.02
CA ALA A 65 27.39 12.48 -15.37
C ALA A 65 26.34 11.71 -16.18
N PHE A 66 25.32 12.42 -16.71
CA PHE A 66 24.30 11.82 -17.58
C PHE A 66 24.90 11.31 -18.89
N GLY A 67 25.76 12.09 -19.55
CA GLY A 67 26.44 11.71 -20.79
C GLY A 67 27.38 10.52 -20.60
N ALA A 68 28.13 10.45 -19.49
CA ALA A 68 29.00 9.32 -19.18
C ALA A 68 28.22 8.05 -18.82
N GLY A 69 27.11 8.18 -18.08
CA GLY A 69 26.23 7.05 -17.74
C GLY A 69 25.52 6.48 -18.97
N PHE A 70 24.95 7.34 -19.81
CA PHE A 70 24.26 6.91 -21.03
C PHE A 70 25.22 6.34 -22.08
N GLY A 71 26.40 6.98 -22.27
CA GLY A 71 27.44 6.48 -23.18
C GLY A 71 28.02 5.15 -22.73
N GLY A 72 28.22 4.94 -21.42
CA GLY A 72 28.68 3.67 -20.86
C GLY A 72 27.67 2.53 -21.05
N ALA A 73 26.40 2.78 -20.80
CA ALA A 73 25.33 1.81 -21.02
C ALA A 73 25.15 1.45 -22.50
N PHE A 74 25.24 2.45 -23.40
CA PHE A 74 25.17 2.22 -24.83
C PHE A 74 26.36 1.39 -25.38
N LEU A 75 27.57 1.66 -24.84
CA LEU A 75 28.78 0.88 -25.24
C LEU A 75 28.71 -0.55 -24.68
N ALA A 76 28.19 -0.77 -23.48
CA ALA A 76 28.00 -2.10 -22.90
C ALA A 76 27.02 -2.93 -23.72
N LEU A 77 25.93 -2.32 -24.21
CA LEU A 77 24.94 -3.00 -25.08
C LEU A 77 25.49 -3.33 -26.48
N GLN A 78 26.55 -2.66 -26.94
CA GLN A 78 27.21 -2.98 -28.23
C GLN A 78 28.33 -4.01 -28.13
N LEU A 79 28.83 -4.28 -26.90
CA LEU A 79 29.91 -5.26 -26.68
C LEU A 79 29.40 -6.65 -26.31
N ASP A 80 28.09 -6.86 -26.15
CA ASP A 80 27.47 -8.15 -25.79
C ASP A 80 27.03 -9.00 -27.00
N GLU A 81 27.45 -8.65 -28.23
CA GLU A 81 27.21 -9.48 -29.40
C GLU A 81 28.48 -10.25 -29.83
N GLU A 82 29.05 -11.03 -28.94
CA GLU A 82 29.84 -12.22 -29.34
C GLU A 82 29.39 -13.38 -28.45
N ASP A 83 28.43 -14.15 -28.96
CA ASP A 83 28.12 -15.48 -28.43
C ASP A 83 29.42 -16.31 -28.42
N PRO A 84 29.79 -16.94 -27.31
CA PRO A 84 30.91 -17.89 -27.33
C PRO A 84 30.56 -19.03 -28.28
N VAL A 85 31.27 -19.14 -29.35
CA VAL A 85 31.23 -20.33 -30.22
C VAL A 85 31.58 -21.53 -29.35
N TYR A 86 30.55 -22.27 -28.95
CA TYR A 86 30.71 -23.58 -28.32
C TYR A 86 31.20 -24.55 -29.37
N ASP A 87 32.49 -24.87 -29.31
CA ASP A 87 33.09 -25.96 -30.10
C ASP A 87 32.86 -27.26 -29.32
N PRO A 88 31.94 -28.15 -29.78
CA PRO A 88 31.71 -29.42 -29.08
C PRO A 88 32.93 -30.32 -29.31
N PRO A 89 33.35 -31.08 -28.26
CA PRO A 89 34.44 -32.06 -28.43
C PRO A 89 34.06 -33.06 -29.51
N ALA A 90 35.01 -33.30 -30.42
CA ALA A 90 34.88 -34.29 -31.46
C ALA A 90 34.83 -35.68 -30.83
N ASP A 91 33.62 -36.21 -30.60
CA ASP A 91 33.40 -37.61 -30.26
C ASP A 91 32.78 -38.29 -31.49
N ASN A 92 33.62 -39.05 -32.16
CA ASN A 92 33.28 -39.87 -33.31
C ASN A 92 32.64 -41.16 -32.79
N ASP A 93 31.35 -41.25 -32.60
CA ASP A 93 30.57 -42.50 -32.66
C ASP A 93 29.08 -42.31 -32.26
N LEU A 94 28.43 -41.28 -32.78
CA LEU A 94 26.97 -41.25 -32.77
C LEU A 94 26.47 -41.43 -34.21
N HIS A 95 25.93 -42.61 -34.45
CA HIS A 95 25.20 -42.95 -35.64
C HIS A 95 23.97 -42.00 -35.77
N HIS A 96 24.09 -40.97 -36.63
CA HIS A 96 22.94 -40.15 -36.98
C HIS A 96 22.05 -40.94 -37.93
N PRO A 97 20.79 -41.22 -37.61
CA PRO A 97 19.85 -41.81 -38.56
C PRO A 97 19.69 -40.87 -39.77
N ASN A 98 19.63 -41.44 -40.95
CA ASN A 98 19.45 -40.73 -42.23
C ASN A 98 18.15 -39.92 -42.17
N PRO A 99 18.13 -38.60 -42.55
CA PRO A 99 16.94 -37.76 -42.56
C PRO A 99 15.78 -38.32 -43.41
N ASP A 100 16.05 -39.23 -44.33
CA ASP A 100 15.03 -39.87 -45.21
C ASP A 100 14.31 -41.06 -44.55
N GLU A 101 14.66 -41.46 -43.32
CA GLU A 101 14.01 -42.55 -42.57
C GLU A 101 13.00 -42.09 -41.53
N ILE A 102 12.79 -40.79 -41.33
CA ILE A 102 11.83 -40.23 -40.35
C ILE A 102 10.65 -39.55 -41.11
N ILE A 103 10.06 -40.23 -42.07
CA ILE A 103 8.71 -39.95 -42.53
C ILE A 103 7.87 -41.19 -42.22
N GLU A 104 7.64 -41.46 -40.94
CA GLU A 104 6.45 -42.16 -40.56
C GLU A 104 5.29 -41.15 -40.56
N GLU A 105 4.25 -41.44 -41.36
CA GLU A 105 3.01 -40.72 -41.40
C GLU A 105 2.59 -40.38 -39.95
N GLU A 106 2.41 -39.07 -39.63
CA GLU A 106 1.67 -38.63 -38.48
C GLU A 106 0.24 -39.21 -38.62
N THR A 107 0.06 -40.42 -38.11
CA THR A 107 -1.26 -40.89 -37.77
C THR A 107 -1.72 -40.00 -36.60
N ASP A 108 -2.84 -39.29 -36.78
CA ASP A 108 -3.53 -38.58 -35.73
C ASP A 108 -3.45 -39.44 -34.45
N PRO A 109 -2.96 -38.89 -33.33
CA PRO A 109 -2.84 -39.68 -32.11
C PRO A 109 -4.24 -40.20 -31.75
N ASP A 110 -4.38 -41.54 -31.68
CA ASP A 110 -5.58 -42.22 -31.27
C ASP A 110 -6.10 -41.59 -29.96
N PRO A 111 -7.29 -40.99 -29.94
CA PRO A 111 -7.86 -40.39 -28.73
C PRO A 111 -7.94 -41.35 -27.56
N SER A 112 -7.80 -42.67 -27.76
CA SER A 112 -7.80 -43.69 -26.71
C SER A 112 -6.48 -43.82 -25.96
N VAL A 113 -5.36 -43.17 -26.43
CA VAL A 113 -4.06 -43.14 -25.70
C VAL A 113 -4.08 -42.19 -24.53
N TYR A 114 -4.94 -41.18 -24.56
CA TYR A 114 -5.29 -40.44 -23.34
C TYR A 114 -6.22 -41.33 -22.56
N GLY A 115 -5.64 -42.11 -21.61
CA GLY A 115 -6.37 -43.07 -20.80
C GLY A 115 -7.71 -42.55 -20.38
N SER A 116 -8.74 -43.39 -20.46
CA SER A 116 -10.04 -43.13 -19.86
C SER A 116 -9.80 -42.78 -18.38
N ALA A 117 -9.65 -41.47 -18.11
CA ALA A 117 -9.66 -40.93 -16.79
C ALA A 117 -11.06 -41.22 -16.26
N GLY A 118 -11.15 -42.25 -15.41
CA GLY A 118 -12.36 -42.48 -14.64
C GLY A 118 -12.58 -41.28 -13.74
N GLU A 119 -13.81 -40.80 -13.63
CA GLU A 119 -14.38 -39.74 -12.81
C GLU A 119 -13.33 -38.84 -12.11
N GLU A 120 -12.92 -37.91 -12.58
CA GLU A 120 -11.94 -37.16 -13.31
C GLU A 120 -11.62 -35.91 -12.55
N ALA A 121 -10.40 -35.87 -12.02
CA ALA A 121 -9.74 -34.59 -11.81
C ALA A 121 -9.77 -33.83 -13.17
N PHE A 122 -10.49 -32.71 -13.25
CA PHE A 122 -10.45 -31.85 -14.40
C PHE A 122 -8.99 -31.44 -14.67
N ALA A 123 -8.52 -31.62 -15.89
CA ALA A 123 -7.28 -30.98 -16.29
C ALA A 123 -7.41 -29.49 -16.03
N ILE A 124 -6.29 -28.78 -15.72
CA ILE A 124 -6.26 -27.33 -15.44
C ILE A 124 -7.14 -26.55 -16.42
N SER A 125 -7.13 -26.91 -17.72
CA SER A 125 -7.98 -26.32 -18.76
C SER A 125 -9.49 -26.54 -18.52
N GLY A 126 -9.87 -27.62 -17.84
CA GLY A 126 -11.26 -27.90 -17.47
C GLY A 126 -11.71 -26.99 -16.34
N VAL A 127 -10.86 -26.86 -15.29
CA VAL A 127 -11.12 -25.93 -14.18
C VAL A 127 -11.22 -24.50 -14.70
N ALA A 128 -10.26 -24.06 -15.53
CA ALA A 128 -10.27 -22.73 -16.11
C ALA A 128 -11.60 -22.42 -16.83
N ARG A 129 -12.09 -23.36 -17.67
CA ARG A 129 -13.38 -23.21 -18.36
C ARG A 129 -14.58 -23.17 -17.42
N LEU A 130 -14.51 -23.89 -16.31
CA LEU A 130 -15.59 -23.94 -15.32
C LEU A 130 -15.73 -22.62 -14.57
N VAL A 131 -14.61 -21.96 -14.25
CA VAL A 131 -14.58 -20.80 -13.35
C VAL A 131 -14.38 -19.45 -14.03
N GLN A 132 -13.96 -19.42 -15.32
CA GLN A 132 -13.63 -18.17 -16.02
C GLN A 132 -14.78 -17.15 -16.04
N ASP A 133 -16.03 -17.61 -16.12
CA ASP A 133 -17.21 -16.73 -16.16
C ASP A 133 -17.58 -16.17 -14.79
N SER A 134 -16.98 -16.68 -13.72
CA SER A 134 -17.09 -16.12 -12.36
C SER A 134 -15.97 -15.15 -12.00
N VAL A 135 -14.96 -14.97 -12.87
CA VAL A 135 -13.85 -14.05 -12.62
C VAL A 135 -13.95 -12.83 -13.54
N VAL A 136 -13.80 -11.65 -12.96
CA VAL A 136 -13.95 -10.37 -13.66
C VAL A 136 -12.68 -9.51 -13.56
N VAL A 137 -12.58 -8.54 -14.49
CA VAL A 137 -11.62 -7.43 -14.40
C VAL A 137 -12.23 -6.31 -13.60
N ILE A 138 -11.42 -5.65 -12.79
CA ILE A 138 -11.80 -4.43 -12.07
C ILE A 138 -10.80 -3.34 -12.45
N ASP A 139 -11.31 -2.25 -13.03
CA ASP A 139 -10.56 -1.03 -13.31
C ASP A 139 -11.09 0.07 -12.40
N ALA A 140 -10.28 0.51 -11.46
CA ALA A 140 -10.60 1.55 -10.50
C ALA A 140 -9.86 2.85 -10.84
N THR A 141 -10.57 3.97 -10.87
CA THR A 141 -10.03 5.30 -11.11
C THR A 141 -9.94 6.06 -9.78
N ILE A 142 -8.77 6.59 -9.48
CA ILE A 142 -8.51 7.37 -8.28
C ILE A 142 -8.19 8.80 -8.71
N GLU A 143 -8.96 9.76 -8.26
CA GLU A 143 -8.72 11.18 -8.51
C GLU A 143 -8.13 11.83 -7.28
N GLY A 144 -7.02 12.54 -7.45
CA GLY A 144 -6.31 13.22 -6.38
C GLY A 144 -5.73 14.54 -6.84
N SER A 145 -5.04 15.20 -5.93
CA SER A 145 -4.29 16.42 -6.24
C SER A 145 -2.83 16.23 -5.85
N SER A 146 -1.94 16.63 -6.75
CA SER A 146 -0.51 16.67 -6.43
C SER A 146 -0.22 17.71 -5.33
N LEU A 147 0.99 17.67 -4.74
CA LEU A 147 1.47 18.68 -3.77
C LEU A 147 1.38 20.12 -4.27
N MET A 148 1.24 20.35 -5.59
CA MET A 148 1.06 21.67 -6.21
C MET A 148 -0.41 21.98 -6.53
N GLY A 149 -1.38 21.16 -6.05
CA GLY A 149 -2.81 21.34 -6.33
C GLY A 149 -3.21 21.01 -7.78
N ILE A 150 -2.37 20.31 -8.54
CA ILE A 150 -2.69 19.89 -9.91
C ILE A 150 -3.48 18.58 -9.80
N PRO A 151 -4.68 18.47 -10.46
CA PRO A 151 -5.41 17.21 -10.51
C PRO A 151 -4.56 16.09 -11.09
N VAL A 152 -4.54 14.94 -10.42
CA VAL A 152 -3.84 13.73 -10.86
C VAL A 152 -4.86 12.60 -10.86
N THR A 153 -4.91 11.86 -11.96
CA THR A 153 -5.72 10.65 -12.08
C THR A 153 -4.78 9.44 -12.09
N ALA A 154 -5.00 8.52 -11.19
CA ALA A 154 -4.34 7.21 -11.17
C ALA A 154 -5.36 6.12 -11.50
N THR A 155 -4.90 4.99 -12.00
CA THR A 155 -5.74 3.81 -12.22
C THR A 155 -5.14 2.63 -11.46
N SER A 156 -5.99 1.91 -10.75
CA SER A 156 -5.69 0.59 -10.19
C SER A 156 -6.42 -0.45 -11.02
N SER A 157 -5.77 -1.55 -11.36
CA SER A 157 -6.41 -2.64 -12.09
C SER A 157 -6.16 -3.95 -11.35
N GLY A 158 -7.21 -4.74 -11.20
CA GLY A 158 -7.20 -6.02 -10.53
C GLY A 158 -8.28 -6.94 -11.06
N SER A 159 -8.55 -7.97 -10.29
CA SER A 159 -9.56 -8.99 -10.57
C SER A 159 -10.60 -9.03 -9.46
N GLY A 160 -11.73 -9.69 -9.72
CA GLY A 160 -12.74 -10.00 -8.72
C GLY A 160 -13.38 -11.34 -9.02
N VAL A 161 -14.05 -11.89 -8.01
CA VAL A 161 -14.82 -13.14 -8.12
C VAL A 161 -16.29 -12.83 -7.87
N ILE A 162 -17.16 -13.19 -8.79
CA ILE A 162 -18.60 -13.10 -8.62
C ILE A 162 -19.02 -14.13 -7.59
N ILE A 163 -19.59 -13.68 -6.48
CA ILE A 163 -20.04 -14.54 -5.36
C ILE A 163 -21.55 -14.71 -5.30
N ALA A 164 -22.29 -13.88 -6.04
CA ALA A 164 -23.74 -13.99 -6.11
C ALA A 164 -24.28 -13.56 -7.49
N GLU A 165 -25.34 -14.25 -7.98
CA GLU A 165 -25.99 -13.94 -9.26
C GLU A 165 -26.59 -12.53 -9.30
N GLU A 166 -26.84 -11.92 -8.14
CA GLU A 166 -27.35 -10.56 -7.95
C GLU A 166 -26.32 -9.46 -8.20
N GLY A 167 -25.07 -9.84 -8.51
CA GLY A 167 -24.01 -8.91 -8.89
C GLY A 167 -23.05 -8.54 -7.78
N TYR A 168 -22.99 -9.29 -6.69
CA TYR A 168 -21.93 -9.13 -5.68
C TYR A 168 -20.64 -9.80 -6.12
N ILE A 169 -19.54 -9.07 -5.96
CA ILE A 169 -18.20 -9.45 -6.38
C ILE A 169 -17.24 -9.19 -5.24
N VAL A 170 -16.51 -10.21 -4.82
CA VAL A 170 -15.40 -10.05 -3.86
C VAL A 170 -14.11 -9.71 -4.59
N THR A 171 -13.31 -8.83 -4.00
CA THR A 171 -11.98 -8.43 -4.50
C THR A 171 -11.09 -8.05 -3.32
N CYS A 172 -9.82 -7.72 -3.58
CA CYS A 172 -8.97 -7.10 -2.57
C CYS A 172 -9.33 -5.62 -2.37
N ASN A 173 -9.28 -5.17 -1.11
CA ASN A 173 -9.57 -3.77 -0.80
C ASN A 173 -8.61 -2.81 -1.52
N HIS A 174 -7.30 -3.11 -1.54
CA HIS A 174 -6.31 -2.26 -2.21
C HIS A 174 -6.56 -2.07 -3.72
N VAL A 175 -7.40 -2.90 -4.36
CA VAL A 175 -7.78 -2.73 -5.78
C VAL A 175 -8.76 -1.59 -5.96
N VAL A 176 -9.67 -1.39 -4.99
CA VAL A 176 -10.79 -0.44 -5.06
C VAL A 176 -10.71 0.71 -4.05
N ALA A 177 -9.70 0.71 -3.18
CA ALA A 177 -9.51 1.76 -2.18
C ALA A 177 -9.36 3.13 -2.85
N ASP A 178 -9.99 4.15 -2.28
CA ASP A 178 -9.99 5.55 -2.74
C ASP A 178 -10.51 5.75 -4.19
N ALA A 179 -11.17 4.73 -4.76
CA ALA A 179 -11.69 4.82 -6.12
C ALA A 179 -12.88 5.79 -6.22
N THR A 180 -12.78 6.74 -7.13
CA THR A 180 -13.90 7.63 -7.51
C THR A 180 -14.83 7.01 -8.55
N SER A 181 -14.34 5.99 -9.27
CA SER A 181 -15.13 5.22 -10.26
C SER A 181 -14.56 3.81 -10.38
N ILE A 182 -15.44 2.82 -10.44
CA ILE A 182 -15.08 1.41 -10.58
C ILE A 182 -15.82 0.84 -11.78
N ILE A 183 -15.08 0.26 -12.71
CA ILE A 183 -15.63 -0.44 -13.89
C ILE A 183 -15.29 -1.91 -13.78
N VAL A 184 -16.33 -2.74 -13.81
CA VAL A 184 -16.21 -4.21 -13.87
C VAL A 184 -16.40 -4.66 -15.30
N THR A 185 -15.48 -5.47 -15.82
CA THR A 185 -15.59 -6.11 -17.14
C THR A 185 -15.75 -7.62 -16.93
N LEU A 186 -16.85 -8.17 -17.39
CA LEU A 186 -17.13 -9.62 -17.37
C LEU A 186 -16.25 -10.34 -18.40
N ASN A 187 -16.13 -11.66 -18.29
CA ASN A 187 -15.47 -12.51 -19.29
C ASN A 187 -16.08 -12.38 -20.70
N SER A 188 -17.39 -12.08 -20.78
CA SER A 188 -18.09 -11.75 -22.03
C SER A 188 -17.62 -10.45 -22.69
N GLY A 189 -16.86 -9.60 -21.98
CA GLY A 189 -16.49 -8.24 -22.39
C GLY A 189 -17.53 -7.18 -22.04
N THR A 190 -18.68 -7.56 -21.44
CA THR A 190 -19.70 -6.61 -20.97
C THR A 190 -19.15 -5.81 -19.80
N LYS A 191 -19.37 -4.48 -19.82
CA LYS A 191 -18.89 -3.56 -18.79
C LYS A 191 -20.03 -3.03 -17.94
N TYR A 192 -19.78 -2.93 -16.64
CA TYR A 192 -20.71 -2.39 -15.64
C TYR A 192 -19.99 -1.37 -14.76
N GLU A 193 -20.69 -0.32 -14.39
CA GLU A 193 -20.30 0.51 -13.25
C GLU A 193 -20.58 -0.26 -11.96
N ALA A 194 -19.66 -0.17 -11.00
CA ALA A 194 -19.79 -0.82 -9.72
C ALA A 194 -19.73 0.20 -8.58
N VAL A 195 -20.38 -0.17 -7.48
CA VAL A 195 -20.29 0.56 -6.21
C VAL A 195 -19.69 -0.34 -5.14
N VAL A 196 -18.95 0.23 -4.19
CA VAL A 196 -18.46 -0.51 -3.03
C VAL A 196 -19.65 -0.78 -2.13
N ALA A 197 -19.94 -2.05 -1.85
CA ALA A 197 -20.96 -2.48 -0.90
C ALA A 197 -20.41 -2.47 0.53
N GLY A 198 -19.12 -2.79 0.71
CA GLY A 198 -18.41 -2.73 1.97
C GLY A 198 -16.95 -3.12 1.79
N TYR A 199 -16.12 -2.77 2.76
CA TYR A 199 -14.70 -3.10 2.75
C TYR A 199 -14.14 -3.28 4.16
N ASP A 200 -13.03 -3.98 4.26
CA ASP A 200 -12.24 -4.10 5.48
C ASP A 200 -10.75 -4.05 5.15
N GLU A 201 -10.08 -3.03 5.66
CA GLU A 201 -8.65 -2.80 5.41
C GLU A 201 -7.75 -3.84 6.08
N ARG A 202 -8.21 -4.46 7.18
CA ARG A 202 -7.43 -5.42 7.96
C ARG A 202 -7.30 -6.76 7.24
N SER A 203 -8.39 -7.23 6.64
CA SER A 203 -8.40 -8.44 5.83
C SER A 203 -7.98 -8.19 4.38
N ASP A 204 -7.84 -6.91 3.97
CA ASP A 204 -7.65 -6.50 2.59
C ASP A 204 -8.75 -7.02 1.64
N LEU A 205 -9.99 -7.14 2.13
CA LEU A 205 -11.15 -7.56 1.35
C LEU A 205 -12.12 -6.41 1.11
N ALA A 206 -12.74 -6.41 -0.06
CA ALA A 206 -13.86 -5.56 -0.40
C ALA A 206 -14.91 -6.36 -1.17
N VAL A 207 -16.17 -5.98 -0.97
CA VAL A 207 -17.28 -6.44 -1.81
C VAL A 207 -17.79 -5.25 -2.60
N ILE A 208 -17.81 -5.39 -3.92
CA ILE A 208 -18.42 -4.42 -4.83
C ILE A 208 -19.70 -5.00 -5.43
N ARG A 209 -20.57 -4.14 -5.91
CA ARG A 209 -21.84 -4.54 -6.50
C ARG A 209 -22.03 -3.89 -7.86
N ILE A 210 -22.43 -4.71 -8.83
CA ILE A 210 -22.93 -4.28 -10.14
C ILE A 210 -24.44 -4.52 -10.24
N GLU A 211 -25.12 -3.89 -11.19
CA GLU A 211 -26.50 -4.20 -11.56
C GLU A 211 -26.51 -4.98 -12.88
N PRO A 212 -26.51 -6.34 -12.83
CA PRO A 212 -26.35 -7.14 -14.01
C PRO A 212 -27.62 -7.09 -14.87
N LYS A 213 -27.43 -7.05 -16.20
CA LYS A 213 -28.50 -7.16 -17.19
C LYS A 213 -28.65 -8.57 -17.78
N GLU A 214 -27.77 -9.46 -17.37
CA GLU A 214 -27.66 -10.85 -17.77
C GLU A 214 -27.51 -11.74 -16.56
N LYS A 215 -27.77 -13.04 -16.71
CA LYS A 215 -27.52 -13.98 -15.61
C LYS A 215 -26.01 -14.16 -15.42
N LEU A 216 -25.53 -13.90 -14.20
CA LEU A 216 -24.15 -14.10 -13.84
C LEU A 216 -23.87 -15.53 -13.39
N THR A 217 -22.63 -15.97 -13.54
CA THR A 217 -22.12 -17.23 -12.99
C THR A 217 -21.37 -16.94 -11.71
N ALA A 218 -21.96 -17.26 -10.57
CA ALA A 218 -21.29 -17.14 -9.28
C ALA A 218 -20.32 -18.31 -9.07
N ALA A 219 -19.16 -18.04 -8.48
CA ALA A 219 -18.22 -19.06 -8.05
C ALA A 219 -18.81 -19.89 -6.91
N LYS A 220 -18.49 -21.18 -6.90
CA LYS A 220 -18.85 -22.04 -5.78
C LYS A 220 -17.80 -21.94 -4.70
N HIS A 221 -18.20 -21.54 -3.50
CA HIS A 221 -17.30 -21.56 -2.35
C HIS A 221 -16.88 -23.00 -2.00
N GLY A 222 -15.58 -23.19 -1.85
CA GLY A 222 -14.99 -24.40 -1.23
C GLY A 222 -14.59 -24.09 0.21
N THR A 223 -14.07 -25.08 0.91
CA THR A 223 -13.50 -24.90 2.25
C THR A 223 -11.98 -24.86 2.18
N SER A 224 -11.39 -23.87 2.82
CA SER A 224 -9.94 -23.75 3.00
C SER A 224 -9.43 -24.52 4.23
N ALA A 225 -10.33 -24.91 5.16
CA ALA A 225 -9.96 -25.58 6.42
C ALA A 225 -9.39 -27.00 6.22
N HIS A 226 -9.67 -27.63 5.10
CA HIS A 226 -9.26 -29.02 4.84
C HIS A 226 -8.15 -29.14 3.78
N LEU A 227 -7.61 -28.02 3.32
CA LEU A 227 -6.51 -28.02 2.37
C LEU A 227 -5.26 -28.67 2.95
N VAL A 228 -4.51 -29.36 2.11
CA VAL A 228 -3.25 -29.99 2.48
C VAL A 228 -2.11 -29.45 1.62
N VAL A 229 -0.91 -29.39 2.20
CA VAL A 229 0.30 -29.00 1.45
C VAL A 229 0.54 -30.01 0.34
N GLY A 230 0.80 -29.51 -0.88
CA GLY A 230 0.96 -30.31 -2.09
C GLY A 230 -0.33 -30.46 -2.91
N GLU A 231 -1.48 -30.03 -2.43
CA GLU A 231 -2.73 -30.03 -3.18
C GLU A 231 -2.66 -29.09 -4.38
N GLN A 232 -3.06 -29.57 -5.56
CA GLN A 232 -3.05 -28.78 -6.78
C GLN A 232 -4.12 -27.68 -6.75
N VAL A 233 -3.75 -26.51 -7.23
CA VAL A 233 -4.63 -25.34 -7.27
C VAL A 233 -4.47 -24.57 -8.57
N VAL A 234 -5.51 -23.84 -8.94
CA VAL A 234 -5.57 -23.01 -10.13
C VAL A 234 -5.90 -21.58 -9.70
N ALA A 235 -5.00 -20.65 -9.97
CA ALA A 235 -5.26 -19.23 -9.78
C ALA A 235 -5.79 -18.62 -11.08
N VAL A 236 -6.90 -17.91 -10.99
CA VAL A 236 -7.55 -17.26 -12.12
C VAL A 236 -7.74 -15.78 -11.80
N GLY A 237 -7.14 -14.95 -12.61
CA GLY A 237 -7.31 -13.50 -12.61
C GLY A 237 -7.49 -12.99 -14.03
N ASN A 238 -7.77 -11.71 -14.19
CA ASN A 238 -7.95 -11.12 -15.51
C ASN A 238 -7.24 -9.75 -15.63
N PRO A 239 -5.90 -9.72 -15.52
CA PRO A 239 -5.12 -8.49 -15.36
C PRO A 239 -5.19 -7.51 -16.54
N LEU A 240 -5.57 -7.95 -17.71
CA LEU A 240 -5.51 -7.13 -18.94
C LEU A 240 -6.84 -6.92 -19.65
N GLY A 241 -7.92 -7.55 -19.17
CA GLY A 241 -9.25 -7.37 -19.76
C GLY A 241 -9.41 -7.77 -21.23
N THR A 242 -8.35 -8.17 -21.89
CA THR A 242 -8.28 -8.31 -23.35
C THR A 242 -8.11 -9.75 -23.84
N LEU A 243 -7.79 -10.72 -22.97
CA LEU A 243 -7.37 -12.06 -23.38
C LEU A 243 -8.02 -13.21 -22.60
N GLY A 244 -9.24 -13.04 -22.08
CA GLY A 244 -9.98 -14.17 -21.50
C GLY A 244 -9.40 -14.75 -20.22
N GLY A 245 -8.82 -13.90 -19.36
CA GLY A 245 -8.28 -14.30 -18.06
C GLY A 245 -6.85 -14.87 -18.14
N THR A 246 -6.07 -14.61 -17.08
CA THR A 246 -4.80 -15.28 -16.84
C THR A 246 -5.04 -16.45 -15.90
N VAL A 247 -4.68 -17.64 -16.35
CA VAL A 247 -4.77 -18.88 -15.59
C VAL A 247 -3.35 -19.34 -15.29
N THR A 248 -3.05 -19.56 -14.01
CA THR A 248 -1.80 -20.16 -13.57
C THR A 248 -2.11 -21.30 -12.62
N ASP A 249 -1.29 -22.32 -12.59
CA ASP A 249 -1.45 -23.47 -11.70
C ASP A 249 -0.25 -23.62 -10.77
N GLY A 250 -0.48 -24.34 -9.71
CA GLY A 250 0.52 -24.62 -8.69
C GLY A 250 -0.01 -25.57 -7.63
N ILE A 251 0.60 -25.50 -6.46
CA ILE A 251 0.20 -26.27 -5.29
C ILE A 251 0.05 -25.36 -4.07
N ILE A 252 -0.68 -25.81 -3.08
CA ILE A 252 -0.64 -25.25 -1.73
C ILE A 252 0.75 -25.53 -1.13
N SER A 253 1.50 -24.47 -0.86
CA SER A 253 2.83 -24.54 -0.24
C SER A 253 2.76 -24.41 1.29
N SER A 254 1.74 -23.71 1.82
CA SER A 254 1.38 -23.64 3.25
C SER A 254 -0.11 -23.33 3.39
N THR A 255 -0.77 -23.96 4.36
CA THR A 255 -2.19 -23.71 4.66
C THR A 255 -2.42 -22.58 5.66
N ALA A 256 -1.37 -22.18 6.40
CA ALA A 256 -1.41 -21.10 7.38
C ALA A 256 -0.03 -20.45 7.47
N ARG A 257 0.22 -19.44 6.64
CA ARG A 257 1.44 -18.63 6.66
C ARG A 257 1.13 -17.32 7.36
N GLU A 258 1.75 -17.07 8.50
CA GLU A 258 1.72 -15.78 9.15
C GLU A 258 2.63 -14.81 8.39
N ILE A 259 2.06 -13.69 7.96
CA ILE A 259 2.73 -12.61 7.25
C ILE A 259 2.57 -11.34 8.05
N VAL A 260 3.70 -10.74 8.43
CA VAL A 260 3.73 -9.41 9.06
C VAL A 260 3.74 -8.36 7.96
N MET A 261 2.77 -7.48 7.99
CA MET A 261 2.57 -6.41 7.02
C MET A 261 3.55 -5.26 7.24
N ALA A 262 3.70 -4.39 6.24
CA ALA A 262 4.53 -3.18 6.38
C ALA A 262 4.04 -2.22 7.47
N ASP A 263 2.75 -2.26 7.81
CA ASP A 263 2.11 -1.53 8.90
C ASP A 263 2.19 -2.27 10.26
N GLY A 264 2.83 -3.44 10.29
CA GLY A 264 2.98 -4.28 11.49
C GLY A 264 1.83 -5.23 11.76
N LYS A 265 0.76 -5.21 10.97
CA LYS A 265 -0.38 -6.14 11.10
C LYS A 265 0.01 -7.55 10.67
N GLU A 266 -0.55 -8.54 11.33
CA GLU A 266 -0.35 -9.95 10.99
C GLU A 266 -1.56 -10.51 10.25
N MET A 267 -1.31 -11.27 9.20
CA MET A 267 -2.33 -12.02 8.46
C MET A 267 -1.93 -13.47 8.29
N THR A 268 -2.89 -14.37 8.48
CA THR A 268 -2.72 -15.80 8.16
C THR A 268 -3.26 -16.08 6.77
N LEU A 269 -2.37 -16.42 5.84
CA LEU A 269 -2.66 -16.61 4.43
C LEU A 269 -2.35 -18.04 3.96
N LEU A 270 -3.03 -18.47 2.89
CA LEU A 270 -2.60 -19.60 2.09
C LEU A 270 -1.36 -19.19 1.30
N GLN A 271 -0.35 -20.05 1.25
CA GLN A 271 0.80 -19.88 0.36
C GLN A 271 0.70 -20.84 -0.81
N THR A 272 0.98 -20.37 -2.00
CA THR A 272 1.04 -21.17 -3.25
C THR A 272 2.27 -20.80 -4.06
N ASN A 273 2.71 -21.69 -4.94
CA ASN A 273 3.73 -21.43 -5.95
C ASN A 273 3.13 -21.11 -7.34
N ALA A 274 1.80 -21.03 -7.45
CA ALA A 274 1.14 -20.55 -8.65
C ALA A 274 1.66 -19.13 -8.97
N ALA A 275 1.92 -18.84 -10.24
CA ALA A 275 2.46 -17.54 -10.65
C ALA A 275 1.40 -16.44 -10.45
N ILE A 276 1.62 -15.59 -9.46
CA ILE A 276 0.78 -14.43 -9.14
C ILE A 276 1.55 -13.16 -9.49
N ASN A 277 0.90 -12.29 -10.24
CA ASN A 277 1.44 -11.00 -10.68
C ASN A 277 0.41 -9.89 -10.42
N GLN A 278 0.84 -8.63 -10.57
CA GLN A 278 -0.06 -7.48 -10.56
C GLN A 278 -1.22 -7.70 -11.55
N GLY A 279 -2.45 -7.44 -11.08
CA GLY A 279 -3.69 -7.68 -11.82
C GLY A 279 -4.38 -9.00 -11.47
N ASN A 280 -3.71 -9.98 -10.87
CA ASN A 280 -4.38 -11.16 -10.31
C ASN A 280 -4.97 -10.91 -8.91
N SER A 281 -4.58 -9.81 -8.24
CA SER A 281 -5.16 -9.41 -6.93
C SER A 281 -6.68 -9.36 -7.01
N GLY A 282 -7.35 -9.98 -6.05
CA GLY A 282 -8.81 -10.10 -5.98
C GLY A 282 -9.39 -11.21 -6.84
N GLY A 283 -8.57 -11.89 -7.67
CA GLY A 283 -8.98 -13.08 -8.41
C GLY A 283 -9.12 -14.31 -7.50
N GLY A 284 -9.59 -15.41 -8.06
CA GLY A 284 -9.86 -16.65 -7.31
C GLY A 284 -8.69 -17.63 -7.36
N LEU A 285 -8.43 -18.26 -6.21
CA LEU A 285 -7.68 -19.52 -6.11
C LEU A 285 -8.68 -20.64 -6.02
N PHE A 286 -8.62 -21.60 -6.95
CA PHE A 286 -9.58 -22.69 -7.07
C PHE A 286 -8.92 -24.05 -6.88
N ASN A 287 -9.64 -25.01 -6.31
CA ASN A 287 -9.23 -26.41 -6.33
C ASN A 287 -9.56 -27.07 -7.69
N LEU A 288 -9.20 -28.33 -7.87
CA LEU A 288 -9.44 -29.04 -9.13
C LEU A 288 -10.93 -29.34 -9.41
N ASP A 289 -11.81 -29.21 -8.42
CA ASP A 289 -13.26 -29.30 -8.60
C ASP A 289 -13.89 -27.95 -9.02
N GLY A 290 -13.07 -26.88 -9.15
CA GLY A 290 -13.52 -25.54 -9.48
C GLY A 290 -14.19 -24.81 -8.31
N HIS A 291 -13.93 -25.21 -7.08
CA HIS A 291 -14.41 -24.50 -5.89
C HIS A 291 -13.39 -23.43 -5.48
N LEU A 292 -13.90 -22.26 -5.13
CA LEU A 292 -13.10 -21.12 -4.62
C LEU A 292 -12.57 -21.46 -3.23
N ILE A 293 -11.26 -21.57 -3.10
CA ILE A 293 -10.57 -21.90 -1.83
C ILE A 293 -9.78 -20.71 -1.27
N GLY A 294 -9.68 -19.61 -2.02
CA GLY A 294 -9.03 -18.39 -1.54
C GLY A 294 -9.16 -17.23 -2.54
N ILE A 295 -8.92 -16.02 -2.03
CA ILE A 295 -8.83 -14.79 -2.83
C ILE A 295 -7.36 -14.43 -2.99
N VAL A 296 -6.91 -14.37 -4.24
CA VAL A 296 -5.50 -14.10 -4.59
C VAL A 296 -5.11 -12.70 -4.15
N ASN A 297 -3.98 -12.58 -3.45
CA ASN A 297 -3.45 -11.31 -2.98
C ASN A 297 -2.00 -11.10 -3.43
N ALA A 298 -1.81 -10.33 -4.50
CA ALA A 298 -0.48 -10.05 -5.06
C ALA A 298 0.31 -8.98 -4.28
N LYS A 299 -0.33 -8.24 -3.35
CA LYS A 299 0.31 -7.21 -2.54
C LYS A 299 1.45 -7.77 -1.67
N TYR A 300 1.35 -9.05 -1.30
CA TYR A 300 2.31 -9.72 -0.42
C TYR A 300 3.33 -10.59 -1.16
N ALA A 301 3.26 -10.64 -2.50
CA ALA A 301 4.31 -11.25 -3.29
C ALA A 301 5.61 -10.46 -3.10
N ALA A 302 6.68 -11.12 -2.64
CA ALA A 302 7.96 -10.46 -2.44
C ALA A 302 8.55 -10.08 -3.81
N GLU A 303 8.88 -8.81 -4.02
CA GLU A 303 9.48 -8.32 -5.26
C GLU A 303 10.78 -9.11 -5.58
N GLY A 304 10.85 -9.72 -6.75
CA GLY A 304 12.03 -10.48 -7.20
C GLY A 304 12.15 -11.90 -6.61
N VAL A 305 11.12 -12.41 -5.92
CA VAL A 305 11.07 -13.80 -5.42
C VAL A 305 9.99 -14.56 -6.17
N GLU A 306 10.39 -15.47 -7.03
CA GLU A 306 9.46 -16.37 -7.73
C GLU A 306 8.99 -17.52 -6.82
N GLY A 307 7.73 -17.96 -6.98
CA GLY A 307 7.17 -19.10 -6.26
C GLY A 307 6.72 -18.79 -4.84
N LEU A 308 6.62 -17.52 -4.46
CA LEU A 308 6.00 -17.06 -3.21
C LEU A 308 4.78 -16.19 -3.53
N ALA A 309 3.62 -16.80 -3.49
CA ALA A 309 2.35 -16.14 -3.71
C ALA A 309 1.37 -16.47 -2.58
N PHE A 310 0.41 -15.59 -2.34
CA PHE A 310 -0.49 -15.69 -1.20
C PHE A 310 -1.94 -15.51 -1.62
N ALA A 311 -2.84 -16.15 -0.85
CA ALA A 311 -4.27 -15.97 -0.99
C ALA A 311 -4.94 -15.91 0.40
N ILE A 312 -5.97 -15.09 0.53
CA ILE A 312 -6.83 -15.02 1.71
C ILE A 312 -7.70 -16.27 1.72
N PRO A 313 -7.72 -17.06 2.81
CA PRO A 313 -8.49 -18.31 2.87
C PRO A 313 -10.00 -18.08 2.62
N SER A 314 -10.65 -18.96 1.85
CA SER A 314 -12.06 -18.80 1.48
C SER A 314 -13.02 -18.84 2.67
N ASP A 315 -12.76 -19.64 3.69
CA ASP A 315 -13.62 -19.72 4.88
C ASP A 315 -13.61 -18.37 5.63
N TYR A 316 -12.42 -17.74 5.76
CA TYR A 316 -12.27 -16.42 6.35
C TYR A 316 -12.91 -15.33 5.47
N ALA A 317 -12.70 -15.38 4.14
CA ALA A 317 -13.31 -14.43 3.21
C ALA A 317 -14.84 -14.50 3.27
N LEU A 318 -15.43 -15.69 3.33
CA LEU A 318 -16.89 -15.88 3.38
C LEU A 318 -17.54 -15.27 4.64
N GLU A 319 -16.85 -15.29 5.78
CA GLU A 319 -17.34 -14.66 7.01
C GLU A 319 -17.37 -13.14 6.85
N ILE A 320 -16.31 -12.57 6.29
CA ILE A 320 -16.18 -11.13 6.02
C ILE A 320 -17.19 -10.69 4.95
N GLU A 321 -17.28 -11.39 3.83
CA GLU A 321 -18.22 -11.09 2.74
C GLU A 321 -19.66 -10.90 3.23
N LYS A 322 -20.12 -11.76 4.15
CA LYS A 322 -21.47 -11.66 4.73
C LYS A 322 -21.70 -10.36 5.46
N ASP A 323 -20.73 -9.95 6.28
CA ASP A 323 -20.84 -8.71 7.03
C ASP A 323 -20.72 -7.50 6.08
N LEU A 324 -19.81 -7.52 5.11
CA LEU A 324 -19.66 -6.45 4.13
C LEU A 324 -20.92 -6.25 3.28
N ILE A 325 -21.58 -7.34 2.86
CA ILE A 325 -22.84 -7.26 2.09
C ILE A 325 -23.97 -6.70 2.94
N GLN A 326 -24.07 -7.12 4.21
CA GLN A 326 -25.21 -6.80 5.04
C GLN A 326 -25.08 -5.45 5.75
N TYR A 327 -23.87 -5.07 6.18
CA TYR A 327 -23.63 -3.94 7.05
C TYR A 327 -22.68 -2.89 6.45
N GLY A 328 -21.93 -3.25 5.41
CA GLY A 328 -20.90 -2.39 4.81
C GLY A 328 -19.52 -2.46 5.48
N TYR A 329 -19.44 -3.12 6.65
CA TYR A 329 -18.20 -3.27 7.44
C TYR A 329 -18.24 -4.58 8.23
N VAL A 330 -17.09 -5.02 8.76
CA VAL A 330 -16.97 -6.22 9.62
C VAL A 330 -17.33 -5.86 11.04
N ARG A 331 -18.33 -6.52 11.59
CA ARG A 331 -18.85 -6.26 12.94
C ARG A 331 -18.00 -6.89 14.04
N GLY A 332 -18.22 -6.37 15.26
CA GLY A 332 -17.63 -6.94 16.48
C GLY A 332 -16.15 -6.65 16.65
N ILE A 333 -15.57 -5.81 15.81
CA ILE A 333 -14.17 -5.41 15.94
C ILE A 333 -14.04 -4.30 16.97
N PRO A 334 -13.27 -4.50 18.04
CA PRO A 334 -13.06 -3.47 19.04
C PRO A 334 -12.17 -2.36 18.51
N ASP A 335 -12.51 -1.13 18.87
CA ASP A 335 -11.75 0.08 18.52
C ASP A 335 -11.61 0.96 19.78
N ALA A 336 -10.41 1.50 19.96
CA ALA A 336 -10.13 2.47 21.02
C ALA A 336 -10.43 3.92 20.59
N GLY A 337 -10.70 4.17 19.32
CA GLY A 337 -10.88 5.50 18.74
C GLY A 337 -9.64 6.39 18.92
N LEU A 338 -8.45 5.80 18.93
CA LEU A 338 -7.17 6.48 19.09
C LEU A 338 -6.44 6.55 17.76
N GLU A 339 -6.28 7.75 17.26
CA GLU A 339 -5.32 8.02 16.18
C GLU A 339 -3.98 8.39 16.83
N THR A 340 -2.94 7.65 16.53
CA THR A 340 -1.64 7.80 17.18
C THR A 340 -0.52 7.96 16.17
N ILE A 341 0.63 8.46 16.63
CA ILE A 341 1.84 8.60 15.84
C ILE A 341 3.06 8.16 16.64
N ASP A 342 3.92 7.38 16.00
CA ASP A 342 5.20 6.97 16.55
C ASP A 342 6.25 8.03 16.26
N ILE A 343 6.78 8.67 17.31
CA ILE A 343 7.92 9.59 17.19
C ILE A 343 9.18 8.84 17.56
N THR A 344 9.98 8.53 16.53
CA THR A 344 11.23 7.78 16.62
C THR A 344 12.43 8.68 16.35
N ILE A 345 13.65 8.18 16.57
CA ILE A 345 14.89 8.92 16.24
C ILE A 345 14.93 9.31 14.76
N GLU A 346 14.43 8.44 13.88
CA GLU A 346 14.49 8.61 12.43
C GLU A 346 13.55 9.71 11.93
N ASN A 347 12.36 9.81 12.53
CA ASN A 347 11.33 10.75 12.10
C ASN A 347 11.18 11.99 13.01
N TYR A 348 11.93 12.08 14.11
CA TYR A 348 11.85 13.16 15.08
C TYR A 348 11.92 14.56 14.43
N HIS A 349 12.85 14.77 13.50
CA HIS A 349 13.00 16.07 12.83
C HIS A 349 11.79 16.47 11.99
N LYS A 350 11.06 15.48 11.45
CA LYS A 350 9.84 15.70 10.66
C LYS A 350 8.69 16.18 11.54
N TYR A 351 8.53 15.58 12.72
CA TYR A 351 7.37 15.82 13.59
C TYR A 351 7.62 16.87 14.68
N TYR A 352 8.88 17.16 15.04
CA TYR A 352 9.22 18.16 16.05
C TYR A 352 8.55 19.54 15.84
N PRO A 353 8.48 20.10 14.61
CA PRO A 353 7.82 21.39 14.39
C PRO A 353 6.34 21.42 14.77
N TYR A 354 5.68 20.28 14.72
CA TYR A 354 4.24 20.14 15.00
C TYR A 354 3.97 19.73 16.44
N PHE A 355 4.68 18.74 16.95
CA PHE A 355 4.46 18.18 18.27
C PHE A 355 5.25 18.90 19.35
N GLN A 356 6.46 19.41 19.03
CA GLN A 356 7.37 20.09 19.97
C GLN A 356 7.68 19.24 21.21
N VAL A 357 7.67 17.91 21.06
CA VAL A 357 7.95 16.95 22.12
C VAL A 357 9.46 16.73 22.28
N THR A 358 9.90 16.40 23.50
CA THR A 358 11.31 16.18 23.83
C THR A 358 11.66 14.71 24.01
N GLU A 359 10.66 13.84 24.08
CA GLU A 359 10.81 12.41 24.30
C GLU A 359 10.30 11.62 23.10
N LEU A 360 10.90 10.48 22.84
CA LEU A 360 10.43 9.53 21.84
C LEU A 360 9.28 8.70 22.40
N GLY A 361 8.41 8.18 21.53
CA GLY A 361 7.30 7.31 21.91
C GLY A 361 6.06 7.52 21.07
N VAL A 362 4.96 6.96 21.54
CA VAL A 362 3.66 7.01 20.87
C VAL A 362 2.84 8.18 21.39
N TYR A 363 2.37 9.02 20.48
CA TYR A 363 1.62 10.24 20.82
C TYR A 363 0.23 10.22 20.22
N VAL A 364 -0.74 10.68 20.98
CA VAL A 364 -2.11 10.87 20.51
C VAL A 364 -2.17 12.01 19.50
N VAL A 365 -2.73 11.74 18.33
CA VAL A 365 -3.11 12.73 17.30
C VAL A 365 -4.57 13.14 17.54
N ASN A 366 -5.44 12.13 17.71
CA ASN A 366 -6.86 12.33 17.99
C ASN A 366 -7.38 11.21 18.91
N SER A 367 -8.45 11.49 19.66
CA SER A 367 -9.16 10.51 20.49
C SER A 367 -10.66 10.74 20.36
N THR A 368 -11.35 9.78 19.74
CA THR A 368 -12.78 9.86 19.47
C THR A 368 -13.61 9.46 20.68
N PHE A 369 -13.21 8.40 21.40
CA PHE A 369 -14.02 7.80 22.47
C PHE A 369 -13.59 8.24 23.87
N CYS A 370 -12.41 8.83 24.02
CA CYS A 370 -11.91 9.33 25.30
C CYS A 370 -11.54 10.82 25.23
N LYS A 371 -12.39 11.70 25.75
CA LYS A 371 -12.16 13.16 25.74
C LYS A 371 -11.07 13.63 26.69
N ASP A 372 -10.66 12.78 27.63
CA ASP A 372 -9.58 13.08 28.57
C ASP A 372 -8.18 12.88 27.94
N LEU A 373 -8.09 12.11 26.84
CA LEU A 373 -6.91 12.02 25.99
C LEU A 373 -7.02 13.07 24.87
N ILE A 374 -5.98 13.88 24.74
CA ILE A 374 -5.95 14.95 23.73
C ILE A 374 -4.67 14.85 22.88
N ASN A 375 -4.64 15.62 21.82
CA ASN A 375 -3.46 15.72 20.94
C ASN A 375 -2.20 16.03 21.75
N LYS A 376 -1.11 15.32 21.46
CA LYS A 376 0.22 15.37 22.09
C LYS A 376 0.34 14.66 23.44
N ASP A 377 -0.69 14.03 23.95
CA ASP A 377 -0.51 13.13 25.07
C ASP A 377 0.37 11.97 24.66
N ARG A 378 1.38 11.63 25.45
CA ARG A 378 2.22 10.46 25.20
C ARG A 378 1.61 9.25 25.91
N ILE A 379 1.34 8.19 25.16
CA ILE A 379 0.87 6.93 25.72
C ILE A 379 2.09 6.20 26.31
N LEU A 380 2.01 5.82 27.57
CA LEU A 380 3.06 5.10 28.29
C LEU A 380 2.70 3.62 28.43
N GLU A 381 1.46 3.33 28.86
CA GLU A 381 0.98 1.97 29.09
C GLU A 381 -0.49 1.85 28.68
N ILE A 382 -0.89 0.66 28.24
CA ILE A 382 -2.30 0.26 28.09
C ILE A 382 -2.48 -1.07 28.86
N ASN A 383 -3.45 -1.11 29.78
CA ASN A 383 -3.70 -2.25 30.66
C ASN A 383 -2.45 -2.74 31.42
N GLY A 384 -1.50 -1.82 31.73
CA GLY A 384 -0.24 -2.16 32.40
C GLY A 384 0.85 -2.69 31.49
N VAL A 385 0.62 -2.76 30.17
CA VAL A 385 1.62 -3.10 29.17
C VAL A 385 2.27 -1.83 28.65
N THR A 386 3.60 -1.73 28.71
CA THR A 386 4.34 -0.58 28.21
C THR A 386 4.25 -0.48 26.69
N ILE A 387 3.91 0.70 26.17
CA ILE A 387 3.71 0.97 24.75
C ILE A 387 4.94 1.62 24.15
N ILE A 388 5.48 1.01 23.09
CA ILE A 388 6.61 1.53 22.32
C ILE A 388 6.30 1.79 20.85
N SER A 389 5.16 1.27 20.36
CA SER A 389 4.67 1.52 18.99
C SER A 389 3.14 1.56 18.94
N SER A 390 2.60 2.23 17.94
CA SER A 390 1.15 2.26 17.66
C SER A 390 0.59 0.87 17.36
N SER A 391 1.36 0.01 16.70
CA SER A 391 0.96 -1.38 16.41
C SER A 391 0.69 -2.21 17.66
N GLN A 392 1.42 -1.97 18.76
CA GLN A 392 1.12 -2.65 20.03
C GLN A 392 -0.23 -2.24 20.63
N ILE A 393 -0.67 -1.00 20.38
CA ILE A 393 -2.01 -0.57 20.79
C ILE A 393 -3.06 -1.37 20.03
N GLU A 394 -2.89 -1.50 18.71
CA GLU A 394 -3.79 -2.29 17.87
C GLU A 394 -3.81 -3.76 18.30
N GLU A 395 -2.65 -4.34 18.61
CA GLU A 395 -2.54 -5.72 19.12
C GLU A 395 -3.34 -5.91 20.42
N ILE A 396 -3.10 -5.06 21.44
CA ILE A 396 -3.80 -5.13 22.73
C ILE A 396 -5.32 -4.94 22.55
N VAL A 397 -5.74 -4.00 21.70
CA VAL A 397 -7.15 -3.75 21.41
C VAL A 397 -7.78 -4.94 20.70
N SER A 398 -7.07 -5.58 19.77
CA SER A 398 -7.58 -6.73 19.01
C SER A 398 -7.86 -7.96 19.88
N GLU A 399 -7.17 -8.12 21.01
CA GLU A 399 -7.40 -9.18 21.99
C GLU A 399 -8.63 -8.91 22.89
N CYS A 400 -9.16 -7.67 22.88
CA CYS A 400 -10.33 -7.28 23.65
C CYS A 400 -11.63 -7.51 22.86
N ARG A 401 -12.76 -7.19 23.49
CA ARG A 401 -14.09 -7.21 22.86
C ARG A 401 -14.70 -5.83 22.87
N VAL A 402 -15.63 -5.58 21.98
CA VAL A 402 -16.49 -4.38 22.02
C VAL A 402 -17.18 -4.30 23.39
N GLY A 403 -17.06 -3.14 24.05
CA GLY A 403 -17.57 -2.91 25.40
C GLY A 403 -16.62 -3.25 26.54
N ASP A 404 -15.47 -3.84 26.27
CA ASP A 404 -14.43 -3.99 27.29
C ASP A 404 -13.83 -2.62 27.67
N THR A 405 -13.36 -2.52 28.90
CA THR A 405 -12.72 -1.30 29.39
C THR A 405 -11.21 -1.42 29.23
N ILE A 406 -10.58 -0.44 28.59
CA ILE A 406 -9.14 -0.28 28.62
C ILE A 406 -8.71 0.85 29.53
N THR A 407 -7.52 0.72 30.13
CA THR A 407 -6.92 1.74 30.96
C THR A 407 -5.62 2.19 30.33
N VAL A 408 -5.53 3.49 30.04
CA VAL A 408 -4.38 4.14 29.43
C VAL A 408 -3.64 4.96 30.47
N LEU A 409 -2.36 4.71 30.68
CA LEU A 409 -1.45 5.59 31.38
C LEU A 409 -0.79 6.51 30.34
N ALA A 410 -0.98 7.81 30.49
CA ALA A 410 -0.44 8.81 29.57
C ALA A 410 0.37 9.88 30.30
N SER A 411 1.17 10.63 29.57
CA SER A 411 1.91 11.79 30.06
C SER A 411 1.54 13.03 29.25
N ARG A 412 1.26 14.13 29.94
CA ARG A 412 1.00 15.46 29.39
C ARG A 412 1.88 16.48 30.11
N ASP A 413 2.73 17.20 29.37
CA ASP A 413 3.66 18.22 29.89
C ASP A 413 4.58 17.71 31.02
N GLY A 414 4.86 16.38 31.03
CA GLY A 414 5.70 15.72 32.03
C GLY A 414 4.93 15.13 33.22
N ASP A 415 3.66 15.46 33.39
CA ASP A 415 2.81 14.87 34.43
C ASP A 415 2.13 13.60 33.89
N THR A 416 2.09 12.54 34.70
CA THR A 416 1.43 11.28 34.34
C THR A 416 0.02 11.22 34.91
N PHE A 417 -0.91 10.68 34.14
CA PHE A 417 -2.29 10.46 34.53
C PHE A 417 -2.83 9.15 33.90
N SER A 418 -3.89 8.63 34.48
CA SER A 418 -4.53 7.42 33.99
C SER A 418 -5.99 7.69 33.68
N VAL A 419 -6.46 7.18 32.52
CA VAL A 419 -7.86 7.23 32.11
C VAL A 419 -8.34 5.83 31.74
N SER A 420 -9.63 5.58 31.96
CA SER A 420 -10.25 4.31 31.55
C SER A 420 -11.52 4.62 30.75
N PHE A 421 -11.70 3.92 29.63
CA PHE A 421 -12.86 4.08 28.77
C PHE A 421 -13.21 2.77 28.07
N LEU A 422 -14.43 2.71 27.51
CA LEU A 422 -14.95 1.53 26.84
C LEU A 422 -14.49 1.51 25.39
N LEU A 423 -14.03 0.35 24.91
CA LEU A 423 -13.86 0.07 23.51
C LEU A 423 -15.23 0.06 22.81
N GLN A 424 -15.27 0.68 21.65
CA GLN A 424 -16.46 0.68 20.80
C GLN A 424 -16.25 -0.21 19.58
N GLU A 425 -17.30 -0.44 18.82
CA GLU A 425 -17.20 -1.14 17.56
C GLU A 425 -16.57 -0.23 16.50
N TYR A 426 -15.60 -0.77 15.77
CA TYR A 426 -15.04 -0.07 14.61
C TYR A 426 -16.11 0.03 13.52
N VAL A 427 -16.42 1.23 13.11
CA VAL A 427 -17.27 1.54 11.97
C VAL A 427 -16.48 2.45 11.06
N PRO A 428 -16.15 2.05 9.83
CA PRO A 428 -15.45 2.92 8.89
C PRO A 428 -16.30 4.13 8.53
N ASP A 429 -15.64 5.28 8.26
CA ASP A 429 -16.28 6.54 7.88
C ASP A 429 -16.94 6.50 6.50
#